data_07be24b936bb37dfcc03636a1f65b708
#
_entry.id   07be24b936bb37dfcc03636a1f65b708
#
_cell.length_a   1.000
_cell.length_b   1.000
_cell.length_c   1.000
_cell.angle_alpha   90.00
_cell.angle_beta   90.00
_cell.angle_gamma   90.00
#
_symmetry.space_group_name_H-M   'P 1'
#
loop_
_entity.id
_entity.type
_entity.pdbx_description
1 polymer ?
#
loop_
_entity_poly.entity_id
_entity_poly.type
_entity_poly.pdbx_seq_one_letter_code
_entity_poly.pdbx_strand_id
1 'polypeptide(L)'
;MPDTTSPLSRPLRVAFLIYRGNPHCGGQGVYSRHLTRELTELGHDVTMLASQPWPVADDPVVLEKIHSLDLYKRENPFRVPWPYEFRTWEDVQEFAIMCSAGFPEPYAFSRRVYKHLRDRRGEFDLIHDNQCLGRGLLGFVRDGWPFVNTLHHPITVDRDLDLAHAASLHRKLTLRRWYGFLGMQMQVARKLPRHLTVSENSKRDIVAQMGVDPNTLHIVPVGVDQKQFRPLPHIQRVSGRLMTTASADVPLKGLMYLIEALAKVRAEREDAHLVVIGQPRHKSAVPAQISRLGL
;
A
#
# COMPACT_ATOMS: atom_id res chain seq x y z
N MET A 1 24.48 2.33 22.02
CA MET A 1 23.49 1.70 21.13
C MET A 1 23.02 0.43 21.80
N PRO A 2 21.72 0.16 21.97
CA PRO A 2 21.31 -1.14 22.48
C PRO A 2 21.76 -2.21 21.49
N ASP A 3 22.28 -3.30 22.00
CA ASP A 3 22.69 -4.46 21.23
C ASP A 3 21.47 -5.05 20.52
N THR A 4 21.40 -4.86 19.19
CA THR A 4 20.27 -5.29 18.34
C THR A 4 20.40 -6.74 17.87
N THR A 5 21.37 -7.49 18.40
CA THR A 5 21.76 -8.83 17.92
C THR A 5 21.27 -9.98 18.80
N SER A 6 20.56 -9.73 19.90
CA SER A 6 19.93 -10.84 20.64
C SER A 6 18.75 -11.39 19.85
N PRO A 7 18.83 -12.62 19.32
CA PRO A 7 17.67 -13.26 18.72
C PRO A 7 16.56 -13.34 19.78
N LEU A 8 15.32 -13.10 19.36
CA LEU A 8 14.18 -13.27 20.25
C LEU A 8 14.26 -14.65 20.90
N SER A 9 14.10 -14.72 22.21
CA SER A 9 14.23 -15.96 22.96
C SER A 9 13.16 -17.01 22.61
N ARG A 10 12.13 -16.61 21.88
CA ARG A 10 11.05 -17.48 21.42
C ARG A 10 10.40 -16.93 20.13
N PRO A 11 9.74 -17.81 19.33
CA PRO A 11 8.86 -17.39 18.26
C PRO A 11 7.78 -16.43 18.74
N LEU A 12 7.40 -15.48 17.88
CA LEU A 12 6.26 -14.58 18.10
C LEU A 12 5.08 -15.04 17.26
N ARG A 13 3.89 -14.91 17.81
CA ARG A 13 2.61 -15.04 17.11
C ARG A 13 2.17 -13.65 16.68
N VAL A 14 2.21 -13.39 15.38
CA VAL A 14 1.99 -12.06 14.79
C VAL A 14 0.65 -12.00 14.08
N ALA A 15 -0.22 -11.08 14.49
CA ALA A 15 -1.39 -10.70 13.72
C ALA A 15 -1.01 -9.58 12.75
N PHE A 16 -0.85 -9.90 11.46
CA PHE A 16 -0.50 -8.96 10.40
C PHE A 16 -1.75 -8.44 9.72
N LEU A 17 -2.00 -7.12 9.81
CA LEU A 17 -3.23 -6.49 9.35
C LEU A 17 -3.03 -5.81 8.00
N ILE A 18 -3.87 -6.15 7.01
CA ILE A 18 -3.86 -5.53 5.70
C ILE A 18 -5.28 -5.26 5.21
N TYR A 19 -5.67 -3.99 5.09
CA TYR A 19 -7.02 -3.64 4.68
C TYR A 19 -7.28 -3.85 3.18
N ARG A 20 -6.20 -3.94 2.36
CA ARG A 20 -6.28 -4.10 0.90
C ARG A 20 -5.03 -4.81 0.38
N GLY A 21 -5.13 -6.10 0.15
CA GLY A 21 -4.00 -6.97 -0.14
C GLY A 21 -3.86 -7.40 -1.60
N ASN A 22 -4.26 -6.58 -2.59
CA ASN A 22 -4.19 -6.99 -4.00
C ASN A 22 -2.78 -7.51 -4.36
N PRO A 23 -2.65 -8.80 -4.75
CA PRO A 23 -1.36 -9.42 -4.99
C PRO A 23 -0.73 -9.03 -6.34
N HIS A 24 -1.52 -8.44 -7.25
CA HIS A 24 -1.10 -8.18 -8.62
C HIS A 24 -0.92 -6.69 -8.94
N CYS A 25 -1.36 -5.80 -8.05
CA CYS A 25 -1.31 -4.36 -8.28
C CYS A 25 -1.09 -3.61 -6.97
N GLY A 26 -0.13 -2.71 -6.99
CA GLY A 26 0.26 -1.92 -5.82
C GLY A 26 1.29 -2.65 -4.93
N GLY A 27 2.11 -1.86 -4.24
CA GLY A 27 3.23 -2.38 -3.44
C GLY A 27 2.79 -3.12 -2.17
N GLN A 28 1.65 -2.75 -1.57
CA GLN A 28 1.25 -3.27 -0.26
C GLN A 28 0.99 -4.78 -0.25
N GLY A 29 0.29 -5.32 -1.25
CA GLY A 29 -0.01 -6.75 -1.33
C GLY A 29 1.25 -7.60 -1.55
N VAL A 30 2.14 -7.15 -2.44
CA VAL A 30 3.43 -7.81 -2.69
C VAL A 30 4.33 -7.73 -1.46
N TYR A 31 4.46 -6.56 -0.85
CA TYR A 31 5.22 -6.37 0.38
C TYR A 31 4.73 -7.28 1.51
N SER A 32 3.42 -7.33 1.73
CA SER A 32 2.81 -8.16 2.78
C SER A 32 3.14 -9.64 2.58
N ARG A 33 3.00 -10.14 1.35
CA ARG A 33 3.29 -11.52 1.01
C ARG A 33 4.74 -11.88 1.35
N HIS A 34 5.70 -11.07 0.88
CA HIS A 34 7.13 -11.34 1.13
C HIS A 34 7.48 -11.19 2.60
N LEU A 35 7.02 -10.13 3.28
CA LEU A 35 7.33 -9.93 4.70
C LEU A 35 6.79 -11.06 5.57
N THR A 36 5.54 -11.48 5.36
CA THR A 36 4.95 -12.54 6.19
C THR A 36 5.61 -13.90 5.95
N ARG A 37 5.98 -14.20 4.71
CA ARG A 37 6.77 -15.40 4.39
C ARG A 37 8.12 -15.38 5.11
N GLU A 38 8.88 -14.30 4.99
CA GLU A 38 10.20 -14.19 5.63
C GLU A 38 10.11 -14.26 7.16
N LEU A 39 9.06 -13.68 7.76
CA LEU A 39 8.83 -13.82 9.20
C LEU A 39 8.57 -15.28 9.60
N THR A 40 7.85 -16.05 8.80
CA THR A 40 7.66 -17.48 9.08
C THR A 40 8.92 -18.32 8.84
N GLU A 41 9.74 -17.97 7.83
CA GLU A 41 11.05 -18.59 7.63
C GLU A 41 12.02 -18.32 8.80
N LEU A 42 11.84 -17.19 9.49
CA LEU A 42 12.55 -16.85 10.73
C LEU A 42 11.99 -17.55 12.00
N GLY A 43 10.95 -18.38 11.82
CA GLY A 43 10.37 -19.18 12.89
C GLY A 43 9.22 -18.51 13.65
N HIS A 44 8.66 -17.41 13.16
CA HIS A 44 7.48 -16.78 13.75
C HIS A 44 6.17 -17.36 13.18
N ASP A 45 5.12 -17.38 14.00
CA ASP A 45 3.77 -17.75 13.57
C ASP A 45 3.04 -16.49 13.06
N VAL A 46 2.69 -16.44 11.78
CA VAL A 46 2.05 -15.27 11.19
C VAL A 46 0.64 -15.59 10.71
N THR A 47 -0.34 -14.86 11.26
CA THR A 47 -1.71 -14.82 10.76
C THR A 47 -1.95 -13.49 10.07
N MET A 48 -2.24 -13.52 8.78
CA MET A 48 -2.60 -12.35 7.98
C MET A 48 -4.12 -12.14 8.05
N LEU A 49 -4.55 -11.01 8.65
CA LEU A 49 -5.97 -10.61 8.68
C LEU A 49 -6.20 -9.59 7.57
N ALA A 50 -7.03 -9.93 6.60
CA ALA A 50 -7.19 -9.13 5.40
C ALA A 50 -8.64 -8.92 4.99
N SER A 51 -8.92 -7.74 4.38
CA SER A 51 -10.14 -7.53 3.59
C SER A 51 -9.87 -7.61 2.10
N GLN A 52 -10.93 -7.61 1.31
CA GLN A 52 -10.88 -7.67 -0.15
C GLN A 52 -10.23 -6.42 -0.77
N PRO A 53 -9.52 -6.57 -1.90
CA PRO A 53 -9.14 -7.82 -2.54
C PRO A 53 -8.13 -8.61 -1.70
N TRP A 54 -8.34 -9.94 -1.65
CA TRP A 54 -7.56 -10.82 -0.79
C TRP A 54 -6.08 -10.85 -1.20
N PRO A 55 -5.14 -10.78 -0.26
CA PRO A 55 -3.73 -11.04 -0.52
C PRO A 55 -3.50 -12.53 -0.86
N VAL A 56 -2.37 -12.81 -1.46
CA VAL A 56 -1.81 -14.17 -1.50
C VAL A 56 -0.97 -14.37 -0.24
N ALA A 57 -1.25 -15.42 0.50
CA ALA A 57 -0.43 -15.90 1.60
C ALA A 57 0.29 -17.16 1.13
N ASP A 58 1.60 -17.23 1.37
CA ASP A 58 2.40 -18.43 1.13
C ASP A 58 2.37 -19.32 2.37
N ASP A 59 2.32 -20.65 2.20
CA ASP A 59 2.40 -21.59 3.32
C ASP A 59 3.69 -21.36 4.13
N PRO A 60 3.64 -21.40 5.46
CA PRO A 60 2.53 -21.74 6.36
C PRO A 60 1.74 -20.50 6.89
N VAL A 61 1.81 -19.33 6.24
CA VAL A 61 1.08 -18.13 6.67
C VAL A 61 -0.43 -18.39 6.63
N VAL A 62 -1.11 -18.20 7.76
CA VAL A 62 -2.56 -18.34 7.85
C VAL A 62 -3.26 -17.08 7.36
N LEU A 63 -4.25 -17.19 6.46
CA LEU A 63 -5.08 -16.07 6.01
C LEU A 63 -6.45 -16.09 6.68
N GLU A 64 -6.71 -15.15 7.57
CA GLU A 64 -8.04 -14.87 8.13
C GLU A 64 -8.73 -13.76 7.34
N LYS A 65 -9.90 -14.06 6.79
CA LYS A 65 -10.67 -13.16 5.95
C LYS A 65 -11.61 -12.30 6.80
N ILE A 66 -11.37 -10.98 6.80
CA ILE A 66 -12.24 -10.00 7.45
C ILE A 66 -13.27 -9.52 6.42
N HIS A 67 -14.55 -9.69 6.74
CA HIS A 67 -15.64 -9.27 5.86
C HIS A 67 -15.51 -7.81 5.41
N SER A 68 -15.86 -7.53 4.15
CA SER A 68 -16.04 -6.19 3.60
C SER A 68 -17.07 -6.24 2.47
N LEU A 69 -17.62 -5.09 2.11
CA LEU A 69 -18.58 -5.01 0.99
C LEU A 69 -17.91 -5.09 -0.39
N ASP A 70 -16.58 -5.04 -0.43
CA ASP A 70 -15.81 -5.05 -1.71
C ASP A 70 -16.33 -4.02 -2.72
N LEU A 71 -16.52 -2.79 -2.26
CA LEU A 71 -17.14 -1.70 -3.03
C LEU A 71 -16.34 -1.27 -4.27
N TYR A 72 -15.04 -1.58 -4.27
CA TYR A 72 -14.10 -1.21 -5.34
C TYR A 72 -13.59 -2.43 -6.12
N LYS A 73 -14.43 -3.46 -6.20
CA LYS A 73 -14.16 -4.65 -6.99
C LYS A 73 -13.81 -4.28 -8.44
N ARG A 74 -12.75 -4.87 -9.00
CA ARG A 74 -12.22 -4.49 -10.31
C ARG A 74 -13.25 -4.59 -11.43
N GLU A 75 -14.09 -5.62 -11.40
CA GLU A 75 -15.11 -5.91 -12.40
C GLU A 75 -16.32 -4.98 -12.30
N ASN A 76 -16.58 -4.43 -11.12
CA ASN A 76 -17.71 -3.54 -10.87
C ASN A 76 -17.36 -2.53 -9.75
N PRO A 77 -16.50 -1.52 -10.05
CA PRO A 77 -16.14 -0.50 -9.08
C PRO A 77 -17.34 0.38 -8.73
N PHE A 78 -17.44 0.78 -7.47
CA PHE A 78 -18.57 1.53 -6.90
C PHE A 78 -19.91 0.76 -6.95
N ARG A 79 -19.82 -0.56 -6.81
CA ARG A 79 -21.00 -1.45 -6.79
C ARG A 79 -21.98 -1.06 -5.68
N VAL A 80 -23.25 -1.32 -5.94
CA VAL A 80 -24.30 -1.26 -4.92
C VAL A 80 -24.48 -2.67 -4.34
N PRO A 81 -24.17 -2.88 -3.03
CA PRO A 81 -24.37 -4.16 -2.38
C PRO A 81 -25.86 -4.53 -2.30
N TRP A 82 -26.18 -5.83 -2.29
CA TRP A 82 -27.51 -6.31 -2.00
C TRP A 82 -27.86 -6.12 -0.53
N PRO A 83 -29.14 -5.94 -0.14
CA PRO A 83 -29.54 -5.72 1.24
C PRO A 83 -29.02 -6.79 2.22
N TYR A 84 -28.95 -8.06 1.83
CA TYR A 84 -28.46 -9.16 2.66
C TYR A 84 -26.94 -9.13 2.89
N GLU A 85 -26.19 -8.32 2.15
CA GLU A 85 -24.74 -8.14 2.37
C GLU A 85 -24.44 -7.21 3.57
N PHE A 86 -25.40 -6.40 3.98
CA PHE A 86 -25.29 -5.52 5.14
C PHE A 86 -25.53 -6.33 6.42
N ARG A 87 -24.44 -6.76 7.06
CA ARG A 87 -24.47 -7.62 8.27
C ARG A 87 -24.19 -6.85 9.54
N THR A 88 -23.49 -5.70 9.41
CA THR A 88 -23.03 -4.91 10.55
C THR A 88 -23.23 -3.42 10.28
N TRP A 89 -23.15 -2.61 11.34
CA TRP A 89 -23.19 -1.15 11.20
C TRP A 89 -22.01 -0.62 10.39
N GLU A 90 -20.86 -1.30 10.46
CA GLU A 90 -19.67 -0.96 9.65
C GLU A 90 -19.98 -1.07 8.16
N ASP A 91 -20.82 -2.00 7.73
CA ASP A 91 -21.22 -2.14 6.32
C ASP A 91 -22.07 -0.94 5.86
N VAL A 92 -23.02 -0.53 6.68
CA VAL A 92 -23.84 0.66 6.41
C VAL A 92 -22.97 1.90 6.30
N GLN A 93 -22.04 2.08 7.25
CA GLN A 93 -21.10 3.21 7.25
C GLN A 93 -20.16 3.18 6.04
N GLU A 94 -19.63 2.01 5.69
CA GLU A 94 -18.76 1.79 4.52
C GLU A 94 -19.47 2.25 3.24
N PHE A 95 -20.69 1.80 3.02
CA PHE A 95 -21.49 2.17 1.87
C PHE A 95 -21.84 3.67 1.85
N ALA A 96 -22.28 4.23 2.97
CA ALA A 96 -22.63 5.65 3.08
C ALA A 96 -21.43 6.58 2.79
N ILE A 97 -20.23 6.22 3.25
CA ILE A 97 -19.00 6.98 2.95
C ILE A 97 -18.71 6.92 1.45
N MET A 98 -18.84 5.76 0.80
CA MET A 98 -18.66 5.62 -0.66
C MET A 98 -19.68 6.46 -1.42
N CYS A 99 -20.96 6.39 -1.08
CA CYS A 99 -22.03 7.19 -1.71
C CYS A 99 -21.75 8.70 -1.61
N SER A 100 -21.06 9.14 -0.56
CA SER A 100 -20.62 10.54 -0.42
C SER A 100 -19.25 10.82 -1.04
N ALA A 101 -18.79 10.00 -2.00
CA ALA A 101 -17.50 10.09 -2.68
C ALA A 101 -16.27 10.01 -1.74
N GLY A 102 -16.41 9.42 -0.56
CA GLY A 102 -15.30 9.16 0.36
C GLY A 102 -14.70 7.77 0.16
N PHE A 103 -13.52 7.55 0.75
CA PHE A 103 -12.86 6.24 0.77
C PHE A 103 -13.03 5.59 2.15
N PRO A 104 -13.87 4.55 2.30
CA PRO A 104 -14.28 4.01 3.59
C PRO A 104 -13.38 2.92 4.17
N GLU A 105 -12.60 2.21 3.34
CA GLU A 105 -11.93 0.96 3.71
C GLU A 105 -11.11 1.04 5.02
N PRO A 106 -10.26 2.08 5.26
CA PRO A 106 -9.52 2.18 6.51
C PRO A 106 -10.41 2.33 7.75
N TYR A 107 -11.56 3.00 7.61
CA TYR A 107 -12.53 3.13 8.71
C TYR A 107 -13.16 1.79 9.08
N ALA A 108 -13.71 1.11 8.07
CA ALA A 108 -14.45 -0.13 8.26
C ALA A 108 -13.53 -1.27 8.70
N PHE A 109 -12.42 -1.49 7.98
CA PHE A 109 -11.47 -2.55 8.29
C PHE A 109 -10.94 -2.45 9.72
N SER A 110 -10.42 -1.28 10.13
CA SER A 110 -9.83 -1.13 11.45
C SER A 110 -10.80 -1.45 12.59
N ARG A 111 -12.08 -1.14 12.44
CA ARG A 111 -13.13 -1.47 13.43
C ARG A 111 -13.45 -2.94 13.44
N ARG A 112 -13.60 -3.55 12.25
CA ARG A 112 -13.89 -4.98 12.12
C ARG A 112 -12.78 -5.82 12.70
N VAL A 113 -11.52 -5.53 12.36
CA VAL A 113 -10.38 -6.30 12.86
C VAL A 113 -10.20 -6.13 14.36
N TYR A 114 -10.41 -4.93 14.90
CA TYR A 114 -10.39 -4.74 16.36
C TYR A 114 -11.48 -5.55 17.06
N LYS A 115 -12.73 -5.51 16.57
CA LYS A 115 -13.83 -6.32 17.12
C LYS A 115 -13.55 -7.82 17.02
N HIS A 116 -12.92 -8.26 15.95
CA HIS A 116 -12.57 -9.65 15.69
C HIS A 116 -11.49 -10.18 16.65
N LEU A 117 -10.52 -9.34 17.01
CA LEU A 117 -9.36 -9.73 17.81
C LEU A 117 -9.44 -9.38 19.29
N ARG A 118 -10.26 -8.41 19.72
CA ARG A 118 -10.22 -7.87 21.09
C ARG A 118 -10.37 -8.94 22.19
N ASP A 119 -11.13 -10.00 21.93
CA ASP A 119 -11.39 -11.08 22.88
C ASP A 119 -10.39 -12.26 22.70
N ARG A 120 -9.43 -12.14 21.77
CA ARG A 120 -8.43 -13.17 21.40
C ARG A 120 -7.00 -12.78 21.82
N ARG A 121 -6.86 -11.96 22.87
CA ARG A 121 -5.56 -11.40 23.28
C ARG A 121 -4.48 -12.46 23.57
N GLY A 122 -4.85 -13.63 24.04
CA GLY A 122 -3.93 -14.73 24.30
C GLY A 122 -3.38 -15.45 23.06
N GLU A 123 -3.93 -15.18 21.88
CA GLU A 123 -3.54 -15.85 20.65
C GLU A 123 -2.34 -15.17 19.94
N PHE A 124 -2.15 -13.87 20.16
CA PHE A 124 -1.13 -13.08 19.48
C PHE A 124 -0.23 -12.33 20.45
N ASP A 125 1.06 -12.27 20.12
CA ASP A 125 2.07 -11.53 20.87
C ASP A 125 2.28 -10.11 20.31
N LEU A 126 1.93 -9.87 19.04
CA LEU A 126 2.13 -8.60 18.34
C LEU A 126 1.04 -8.35 17.31
N ILE A 127 0.53 -7.12 17.28
CA ILE A 127 -0.27 -6.59 16.17
C ILE A 127 0.64 -5.77 15.25
N HIS A 128 0.67 -6.14 13.97
CA HIS A 128 1.42 -5.40 12.95
C HIS A 128 0.45 -4.85 11.89
N ASP A 129 0.18 -3.55 11.92
CA ASP A 129 -0.65 -2.88 10.92
C ASP A 129 0.16 -2.47 9.69
N ASN A 130 -0.33 -2.78 8.49
CA ASN A 130 0.27 -2.36 7.23
C ASN A 130 -0.46 -1.15 6.65
N GLN A 131 -0.16 0.03 7.22
CA GLN A 131 -0.64 1.35 6.78
C GLN A 131 -2.18 1.51 6.67
N CYS A 132 -2.97 0.78 7.46
CA CYS A 132 -4.40 1.04 7.54
C CYS A 132 -4.67 2.37 8.26
N LEU A 133 -4.05 2.56 9.43
CA LEU A 133 -4.15 3.78 10.24
C LEU A 133 -5.60 4.20 10.54
N GLY A 134 -6.50 3.23 10.68
CA GLY A 134 -7.90 3.50 11.02
C GLY A 134 -8.12 3.61 12.53
N ARG A 135 -9.18 4.34 12.94
CA ARG A 135 -9.47 4.60 14.36
C ARG A 135 -9.64 3.36 15.23
N GLY A 136 -10.10 2.24 14.64
CA GLY A 136 -10.24 0.97 15.37
C GLY A 136 -8.93 0.46 15.97
N LEU A 137 -7.78 0.78 15.33
CA LEU A 137 -6.46 0.38 15.80
C LEU A 137 -6.08 0.98 17.15
N LEU A 138 -6.63 2.16 17.49
CA LEU A 138 -6.42 2.76 18.82
C LEU A 138 -7.02 1.93 19.95
N GLY A 139 -7.96 1.03 19.63
CA GLY A 139 -8.47 0.04 20.59
C GLY A 139 -7.38 -0.90 21.07
N PHE A 140 -6.54 -1.40 20.18
CA PHE A 140 -5.41 -2.26 20.55
C PHE A 140 -4.41 -1.55 21.47
N VAL A 141 -4.09 -0.27 21.16
CA VAL A 141 -3.18 0.53 21.99
C VAL A 141 -3.77 0.78 23.37
N ARG A 142 -5.06 1.18 23.44
CA ARG A 142 -5.78 1.39 24.70
C ARG A 142 -5.80 0.13 25.57
N ASP A 143 -6.01 -1.03 24.94
CA ASP A 143 -6.11 -2.32 25.65
C ASP A 143 -4.70 -2.91 25.92
N GLY A 144 -3.61 -2.17 25.65
CA GLY A 144 -2.23 -2.54 25.99
C GLY A 144 -1.65 -3.67 25.13
N TRP A 145 -2.12 -3.84 23.89
CA TRP A 145 -1.49 -4.78 22.95
C TRP A 145 -0.12 -4.28 22.49
N PRO A 146 0.91 -5.12 22.39
CA PRO A 146 2.09 -4.79 21.63
C PRO A 146 1.71 -4.48 20.18
N PHE A 147 2.10 -3.28 19.73
CA PHE A 147 1.63 -2.75 18.45
C PHE A 147 2.76 -2.10 17.65
N VAL A 148 2.86 -2.43 16.38
CA VAL A 148 3.73 -1.77 15.39
C VAL A 148 2.93 -1.47 14.12
N ASN A 149 3.25 -0.38 13.46
CA ASN A 149 2.68 0.00 12.17
C ASN A 149 3.80 0.14 11.14
N THR A 150 3.62 -0.41 9.94
CA THR A 150 4.45 -0.04 8.77
C THR A 150 3.77 1.10 8.03
N LEU A 151 4.49 2.20 7.86
CA LEU A 151 4.06 3.39 7.14
C LEU A 151 5.02 3.62 5.97
N HIS A 152 4.61 3.26 4.76
CA HIS A 152 5.47 3.27 3.58
C HIS A 152 5.77 4.69 3.10
N HIS A 153 4.73 5.50 2.96
CA HIS A 153 4.80 6.90 2.57
C HIS A 153 3.49 7.62 2.95
N PRO A 154 3.51 8.94 3.11
CA PRO A 154 2.28 9.69 3.35
C PRO A 154 1.48 9.82 2.03
N ILE A 155 0.24 9.32 2.03
CA ILE A 155 -0.67 9.42 0.86
C ILE A 155 -1.06 10.89 0.56
N THR A 156 -0.68 11.83 1.41
CA THR A 156 -0.84 13.27 1.19
C THR A 156 -0.11 13.74 -0.08
N VAL A 157 1.01 13.13 -0.44
CA VAL A 157 1.73 13.41 -1.70
C VAL A 157 0.86 13.07 -2.90
N ASP A 158 0.23 11.89 -2.90
CA ASP A 158 -0.68 11.46 -3.97
C ASP A 158 -1.88 12.41 -4.09
N ARG A 159 -2.48 12.80 -2.95
CA ARG A 159 -3.57 13.78 -2.91
C ARG A 159 -3.16 15.11 -3.56
N ASP A 160 -2.01 15.63 -3.20
CA ASP A 160 -1.58 16.95 -3.66
C ASP A 160 -1.28 16.95 -5.16
N LEU A 161 -0.69 15.87 -5.68
CA LEU A 161 -0.49 15.66 -7.11
C LEU A 161 -1.83 15.53 -7.84
N ASP A 162 -2.76 14.73 -7.35
CA ASP A 162 -4.07 14.56 -7.96
C ASP A 162 -4.87 15.88 -7.98
N LEU A 163 -4.79 16.68 -6.91
CA LEU A 163 -5.43 17.98 -6.84
C LEU A 163 -4.79 19.00 -7.80
N ALA A 164 -3.47 18.96 -7.97
CA ALA A 164 -2.73 19.82 -8.90
C ALA A 164 -3.12 19.54 -10.37
N HIS A 165 -3.34 18.27 -10.72
CA HIS A 165 -3.72 17.84 -12.07
C HIS A 165 -5.23 17.80 -12.33
N ALA A 166 -6.05 18.17 -11.36
CA ALA A 166 -7.52 18.14 -11.51
C ALA A 166 -8.02 19.25 -12.44
N ALA A 167 -8.66 18.83 -13.54
CA ALA A 167 -9.10 19.71 -14.63
C ALA A 167 -10.29 20.64 -14.26
N SER A 168 -11.05 20.35 -13.21
CA SER A 168 -12.24 21.13 -12.83
C SER A 168 -12.39 21.28 -11.31
N LEU A 169 -13.15 22.32 -10.90
CA LEU A 169 -13.49 22.53 -9.49
C LEU A 169 -14.28 21.36 -8.90
N HIS A 170 -15.23 20.83 -9.66
CA HIS A 170 -15.99 19.64 -9.25
C HIS A 170 -15.06 18.46 -8.96
N ARG A 171 -14.10 18.20 -9.85
CA ARG A 171 -13.10 17.12 -9.66
C ARG A 171 -12.24 17.37 -8.42
N LYS A 172 -11.83 18.62 -8.16
CA LYS A 172 -11.07 18.99 -6.96
C LYS A 172 -11.86 18.73 -5.67
N LEU A 173 -13.16 19.07 -5.64
CA LEU A 173 -14.04 18.81 -4.50
C LEU A 173 -14.22 17.30 -4.26
N THR A 174 -14.45 16.53 -5.32
CA THR A 174 -14.56 15.07 -5.24
C THR A 174 -13.27 14.45 -4.71
N LEU A 175 -12.10 14.87 -5.19
CA LEU A 175 -10.80 14.41 -4.70
C LEU A 175 -10.57 14.78 -3.22
N ARG A 176 -10.88 16.00 -2.82
CA ARG A 176 -10.81 16.40 -1.39
C ARG A 176 -11.67 15.51 -0.52
N ARG A 177 -12.87 15.17 -0.98
CA ARG A 177 -13.78 14.28 -0.24
C ARG A 177 -13.23 12.84 -0.22
N TRP A 178 -12.73 12.36 -1.36
CA TRP A 178 -12.08 11.05 -1.46
C TRP A 178 -10.93 10.91 -0.47
N TYR A 179 -10.01 11.87 -0.43
CA TYR A 179 -8.87 11.89 0.47
C TYR A 179 -9.20 12.34 1.91
N GLY A 180 -10.47 12.52 2.25
CA GLY A 180 -10.91 12.93 3.59
C GLY A 180 -10.48 11.97 4.71
N PHE A 181 -10.24 10.68 4.40
CA PHE A 181 -9.73 9.69 5.35
C PHE A 181 -8.32 10.01 5.86
N LEU A 182 -7.52 10.80 5.13
CA LEU A 182 -6.16 11.16 5.54
C LEU A 182 -6.12 11.93 6.87
N GLY A 183 -7.13 12.75 7.13
CA GLY A 183 -7.24 13.44 8.41
C GLY A 183 -7.34 12.47 9.59
N MET A 184 -8.07 11.36 9.41
CA MET A 184 -8.14 10.28 10.39
C MET A 184 -6.79 9.57 10.51
N GLN A 185 -6.18 9.19 9.38
CA GLN A 185 -4.90 8.48 9.38
C GLN A 185 -3.81 9.27 10.10
N MET A 186 -3.70 10.58 9.85
CA MET A 186 -2.76 11.45 10.56
C MET A 186 -3.02 11.49 12.07
N GLN A 187 -4.29 11.61 12.49
CA GLN A 187 -4.66 11.60 13.91
C GLN A 187 -4.31 10.28 14.59
N VAL A 188 -4.53 9.16 13.91
CA VAL A 188 -4.21 7.82 14.42
C VAL A 188 -2.70 7.62 14.48
N ALA A 189 -1.97 7.92 13.40
CA ALA A 189 -0.52 7.75 13.34
C ALA A 189 0.20 8.46 14.50
N ARG A 190 -0.21 9.70 14.84
CA ARG A 190 0.36 10.45 15.98
C ARG A 190 0.16 9.80 17.35
N LYS A 191 -0.77 8.85 17.46
CA LYS A 191 -1.13 8.17 18.72
C LYS A 191 -0.61 6.74 18.78
N LEU A 192 -0.12 6.19 17.68
CA LEU A 192 0.46 4.85 17.67
C LEU A 192 1.89 4.89 18.26
N PRO A 193 2.27 3.86 19.04
CA PRO A 193 3.50 3.90 19.82
C PRO A 193 4.77 3.71 19.00
N ARG A 194 4.69 3.01 17.87
CA ARG A 194 5.86 2.64 17.06
C ARG A 194 5.54 2.46 15.60
N HIS A 195 6.41 3.00 14.75
CA HIS A 195 6.30 2.91 13.30
C HIS A 195 7.56 2.37 12.66
N LEU A 196 7.40 1.56 11.63
CA LEU A 196 8.42 1.20 10.67
C LEU A 196 8.21 2.01 9.40
N THR A 197 9.28 2.47 8.78
CA THR A 197 9.24 3.10 7.46
C THR A 197 10.41 2.66 6.61
N VAL A 198 10.28 2.84 5.29
CA VAL A 198 11.15 2.16 4.32
C VAL A 198 12.40 2.93 3.94
N SER A 199 12.49 4.23 4.26
CA SER A 199 13.63 5.07 3.90
C SER A 199 13.70 6.35 4.72
N GLU A 200 14.87 7.00 4.71
CA GLU A 200 15.05 8.34 5.30
C GLU A 200 14.14 9.40 4.65
N ASN A 201 13.93 9.30 3.34
CA ASN A 201 13.00 10.18 2.63
C ASN A 201 11.57 10.01 3.15
N SER A 202 11.08 8.75 3.20
CA SER A 202 9.76 8.46 3.76
C SER A 202 9.64 8.96 5.20
N LYS A 203 10.67 8.78 6.03
CA LYS A 203 10.69 9.29 7.41
C LYS A 203 10.52 10.80 7.46
N ARG A 204 11.29 11.55 6.66
CA ARG A 204 11.17 13.03 6.58
C ARG A 204 9.77 13.46 6.14
N ASP A 205 9.21 12.84 5.11
CA ASP A 205 7.90 13.17 4.59
C ASP A 205 6.78 12.86 5.61
N ILE A 206 6.87 11.72 6.31
CA ILE A 206 5.92 11.32 7.36
C ILE A 206 5.94 12.33 8.51
N VAL A 207 7.12 12.72 8.98
CA VAL A 207 7.26 13.74 10.04
C VAL A 207 6.68 15.07 9.58
N ALA A 208 7.07 15.53 8.39
CA ALA A 208 6.66 16.84 7.88
C ALA A 208 5.16 16.93 7.58
N GLN A 209 4.57 15.90 6.98
CA GLN A 209 3.20 15.96 6.48
C GLN A 209 2.17 15.37 7.44
N MET A 210 2.55 14.37 8.24
CA MET A 210 1.63 13.71 9.15
C MET A 210 1.83 14.13 10.61
N GLY A 211 2.96 14.76 10.95
CA GLY A 211 3.27 15.21 12.31
C GLY A 211 3.50 14.05 13.29
N VAL A 212 4.04 12.93 12.81
CA VAL A 212 4.43 11.78 13.63
C VAL A 212 5.75 12.13 14.35
N ASP A 213 5.87 11.73 15.62
CA ASP A 213 7.11 11.90 16.38
C ASP A 213 8.26 11.10 15.72
N PRO A 214 9.36 11.76 15.30
CA PRO A 214 10.48 11.08 14.65
C PRO A 214 11.15 10.00 15.54
N ASN A 215 11.00 10.09 16.86
CA ASN A 215 11.54 9.08 17.78
C ASN A 215 10.77 7.76 17.75
N THR A 216 9.52 7.77 17.30
CA THR A 216 8.69 6.56 17.13
C THR A 216 8.88 5.89 15.77
N LEU A 217 9.62 6.53 14.84
CA LEU A 217 9.85 6.08 13.48
C LEU A 217 11.21 5.38 13.33
N HIS A 218 11.17 4.10 13.01
CA HIS A 218 12.36 3.27 12.75
C HIS A 218 12.43 2.93 11.26
N ILE A 219 13.62 3.04 10.67
CA ILE A 219 13.81 2.75 9.25
C ILE A 219 14.18 1.28 9.07
N VAL A 220 13.36 0.59 8.31
CA VAL A 220 13.58 -0.79 7.87
C VAL A 220 13.40 -0.80 6.35
N PRO A 221 14.49 -0.82 5.57
CA PRO A 221 14.42 -0.83 4.12
C PRO A 221 13.64 -2.02 3.58
N VAL A 222 12.96 -1.82 2.44
CA VAL A 222 12.28 -2.92 1.75
C VAL A 222 13.32 -3.90 1.23
N GLY A 223 13.14 -5.18 1.56
CA GLY A 223 13.95 -6.26 1.04
C GLY A 223 13.62 -6.60 -0.42
N VAL A 224 14.52 -7.35 -1.06
CA VAL A 224 14.34 -7.92 -2.38
C VAL A 224 14.60 -9.42 -2.33
N ASP A 225 13.78 -10.20 -3.02
CA ASP A 225 13.99 -11.65 -3.14
C ASP A 225 15.23 -11.93 -4.02
N GLN A 226 16.35 -12.27 -3.37
CA GLN A 226 17.63 -12.51 -4.03
C GLN A 226 17.65 -13.81 -4.85
N LYS A 227 16.72 -14.74 -4.61
CA LYS A 227 16.58 -15.96 -5.43
C LYS A 227 15.98 -15.61 -6.80
N GLN A 228 15.02 -14.71 -6.79
CA GLN A 228 14.32 -14.25 -8.00
C GLN A 228 15.10 -13.12 -8.72
N PHE A 229 15.58 -12.12 -7.98
CA PHE A 229 16.30 -10.96 -8.51
C PHE A 229 17.81 -11.12 -8.30
N ARG A 230 18.45 -11.82 -9.20
CA ARG A 230 19.90 -12.08 -9.18
C ARG A 230 20.53 -11.74 -10.52
N PRO A 231 21.84 -11.42 -10.56
CA PRO A 231 22.55 -11.28 -11.82
C PRO A 231 22.45 -12.57 -12.65
N LEU A 232 22.19 -12.42 -13.94
CA LEU A 232 22.12 -13.51 -14.90
C LEU A 232 23.25 -13.34 -15.93
N PRO A 233 24.50 -13.78 -15.65
CA PRO A 233 25.68 -13.51 -16.50
C PRO A 233 25.56 -14.05 -17.91
N HIS A 234 24.73 -15.10 -18.11
CA HIS A 234 24.48 -15.72 -19.42
C HIS A 234 23.52 -14.90 -20.29
N ILE A 235 22.81 -13.91 -19.73
CA ILE A 235 21.92 -13.04 -20.51
C ILE A 235 22.70 -11.81 -20.95
N GLN A 236 22.93 -11.69 -22.24
CA GLN A 236 23.59 -10.54 -22.82
C GLN A 236 22.68 -9.31 -22.81
N ARG A 237 23.27 -8.18 -22.47
CA ARG A 237 22.59 -6.88 -22.58
C ARG A 237 22.49 -6.51 -24.06
N VAL A 238 21.32 -6.04 -24.47
CA VAL A 238 21.11 -5.53 -25.81
C VAL A 238 21.48 -4.04 -25.83
N SER A 239 22.38 -3.68 -26.75
CA SER A 239 22.80 -2.29 -26.95
C SER A 239 21.57 -1.40 -27.23
N GLY A 240 21.56 -0.18 -26.70
CA GLY A 240 20.47 0.76 -26.88
C GLY A 240 19.14 0.42 -26.22
N ARG A 241 18.98 -0.77 -25.61
CA ARG A 241 17.74 -1.16 -24.95
C ARG A 241 17.62 -0.57 -23.55
N LEU A 242 16.57 0.21 -23.34
CA LEU A 242 16.09 0.67 -22.04
C LEU A 242 14.84 -0.11 -21.64
N MET A 243 14.62 -0.32 -20.36
CA MET A 243 13.44 -1.02 -19.85
C MET A 243 12.89 -0.28 -18.63
N THR A 244 11.56 -0.15 -18.57
CA THR A 244 10.86 0.32 -17.38
C THR A 244 9.64 -0.52 -17.11
N THR A 245 9.23 -0.55 -15.84
CA THR A 245 7.94 -1.12 -15.43
C THR A 245 6.97 0.01 -15.16
N ALA A 246 5.84 0.05 -15.86
CA ALA A 246 4.79 1.03 -15.66
C ALA A 246 3.45 0.31 -15.58
N SER A 247 3.01 -0.02 -14.37
CA SER A 247 1.73 -0.68 -14.14
C SER A 247 0.52 0.22 -14.47
N ALA A 248 0.72 1.52 -14.54
CA ALA A 248 -0.25 2.50 -14.99
C ALA A 248 0.48 3.75 -15.48
N ASP A 249 -0.08 4.36 -16.51
CA ASP A 249 0.30 5.65 -17.02
C ASP A 249 -0.22 6.76 -16.08
N VAL A 250 0.45 6.91 -14.94
CA VAL A 250 0.12 7.94 -13.95
C VAL A 250 1.27 8.95 -13.86
N PRO A 251 0.99 10.25 -13.68
CA PRO A 251 2.01 11.30 -13.63
C PRO A 251 3.14 11.01 -12.64
N LEU A 252 2.80 10.42 -11.49
CA LEU A 252 3.75 10.05 -10.43
C LEU A 252 4.85 9.06 -10.91
N LYS A 253 4.56 8.23 -11.93
CA LYS A 253 5.53 7.24 -12.45
C LYS A 253 6.45 7.79 -13.52
N GLY A 254 6.20 9.01 -14.02
CA GLY A 254 7.10 9.74 -14.89
C GLY A 254 7.28 9.17 -16.30
N LEU A 255 6.41 8.28 -16.80
CA LEU A 255 6.54 7.65 -18.11
C LEU A 255 6.59 8.68 -19.24
N MET A 256 5.80 9.75 -19.15
CA MET A 256 5.81 10.83 -20.15
C MET A 256 7.19 11.50 -20.28
N TYR A 257 7.83 11.79 -19.14
CA TYR A 257 9.18 12.38 -19.14
C TYR A 257 10.23 11.42 -19.71
N LEU A 258 10.08 10.10 -19.43
CA LEU A 258 10.98 9.09 -19.98
C LEU A 258 10.87 9.01 -21.51
N ILE A 259 9.65 9.11 -22.07
CA ILE A 259 9.41 9.12 -23.51
C ILE A 259 10.02 10.37 -24.15
N GLU A 260 9.87 11.54 -23.54
CA GLU A 260 10.50 12.78 -24.02
C GLU A 260 12.04 12.71 -23.98
N ALA A 261 12.59 12.11 -22.92
CA ALA A 261 14.02 11.86 -22.83
C ALA A 261 14.50 10.89 -23.92
N LEU A 262 13.74 9.81 -24.18
CA LEU A 262 14.07 8.87 -25.25
C LEU A 262 14.14 9.53 -26.61
N ALA A 263 13.20 10.44 -26.95
CA ALA A 263 13.24 11.17 -28.23
C ALA A 263 14.54 11.98 -28.40
N LYS A 264 15.02 12.61 -27.31
CA LYS A 264 16.29 13.32 -27.32
C LYS A 264 17.48 12.36 -27.50
N VAL A 265 17.49 11.25 -26.81
CA VAL A 265 18.54 10.22 -26.91
C VAL A 265 18.59 9.63 -28.33
N ARG A 266 17.43 9.38 -28.94
CA ARG A 266 17.38 8.84 -30.32
C ARG A 266 17.91 9.78 -31.40
N ALA A 267 17.93 11.09 -31.17
CA ALA A 267 18.55 12.04 -32.06
C ALA A 267 20.08 11.87 -32.18
N GLU A 268 20.71 11.31 -31.13
CA GLU A 268 22.15 11.05 -31.06
C GLU A 268 22.48 9.56 -31.22
N ARG A 269 21.50 8.68 -30.93
CA ARG A 269 21.66 7.25 -30.90
C ARG A 269 20.42 6.53 -31.43
N GLU A 270 20.39 6.25 -32.71
CA GLU A 270 19.22 5.70 -33.44
C GLU A 270 18.79 4.30 -32.93
N ASP A 271 19.73 3.48 -32.42
CA ASP A 271 19.43 2.15 -31.86
C ASP A 271 18.74 2.19 -30.50
N ALA A 272 18.65 3.37 -29.86
CA ALA A 272 18.00 3.49 -28.57
C ALA A 272 16.49 3.19 -28.68
N HIS A 273 16.01 2.24 -27.85
CA HIS A 273 14.61 1.88 -27.79
C HIS A 273 14.17 1.56 -26.36
N LEU A 274 12.90 1.79 -26.05
CA LEU A 274 12.32 1.61 -24.74
C LEU A 274 11.30 0.48 -24.76
N VAL A 275 11.52 -0.50 -23.89
CA VAL A 275 10.54 -1.55 -23.57
C VAL A 275 9.79 -1.15 -22.29
N VAL A 276 8.48 -0.99 -22.40
CA VAL A 276 7.61 -0.68 -21.26
C VAL A 276 6.83 -1.94 -20.87
N ILE A 277 7.10 -2.47 -19.69
CA ILE A 277 6.38 -3.62 -19.14
C ILE A 277 5.22 -3.11 -18.30
N GLY A 278 3.99 -3.35 -18.74
CA GLY A 278 2.77 -2.92 -18.07
C GLY A 278 1.58 -2.84 -19.02
N GLN A 279 0.43 -2.44 -18.48
CA GLN A 279 -0.77 -2.21 -19.27
C GLN A 279 -1.07 -0.72 -19.37
N PRO A 280 -1.29 -0.16 -20.57
CA PRO A 280 -1.69 1.22 -20.72
C PRO A 280 -3.08 1.45 -20.09
N ARG A 281 -3.30 2.64 -19.55
CA ARG A 281 -4.64 3.04 -19.11
C ARG A 281 -5.57 3.21 -20.31
N HIS A 282 -6.85 2.90 -20.10
CA HIS A 282 -7.88 3.31 -21.04
C HIS A 282 -7.85 4.85 -21.17
N LYS A 283 -7.78 5.37 -22.40
CA LYS A 283 -7.60 6.81 -22.72
C LYS A 283 -6.26 7.40 -22.20
N SER A 284 -5.18 6.62 -22.25
CA SER A 284 -3.84 7.10 -21.98
C SER A 284 -3.41 8.19 -22.96
N ALA A 285 -2.68 9.20 -22.49
CA ALA A 285 -2.03 10.21 -23.33
C ALA A 285 -0.72 9.70 -23.95
N VAL A 286 -0.18 8.59 -23.47
CA VAL A 286 1.11 8.03 -23.89
C VAL A 286 1.16 7.72 -25.40
N PRO A 287 0.17 7.02 -26.01
CA PRO A 287 0.20 6.75 -27.45
C PRO A 287 0.25 8.02 -28.30
N ALA A 288 -0.52 9.05 -27.93
CA ALA A 288 -0.50 10.34 -28.63
C ALA A 288 0.86 11.03 -28.52
N GLN A 289 1.52 10.96 -27.36
CA GLN A 289 2.85 11.52 -27.14
C GLN A 289 3.92 10.78 -27.97
N ILE A 290 3.87 9.45 -28.00
CA ILE A 290 4.76 8.62 -28.82
C ILE A 290 4.65 9.05 -30.30
N SER A 291 3.42 9.11 -30.83
CA SER A 291 3.18 9.54 -32.22
C SER A 291 3.67 10.97 -32.49
N ARG A 292 3.45 11.90 -31.55
CA ARG A 292 3.91 13.29 -31.67
C ARG A 292 5.43 13.41 -31.74
N LEU A 293 6.15 12.54 -31.05
CA LEU A 293 7.62 12.54 -31.00
C LEU A 293 8.28 11.68 -32.08
N GLY A 294 7.49 11.00 -32.93
CA GLY A 294 8.00 10.11 -33.98
C GLY A 294 8.73 8.87 -33.46
N LEU A 295 8.29 8.33 -32.30
CA LEU A 295 8.88 7.17 -31.65
C LEU A 295 8.12 5.89 -32.00
#